data_89254d774703310805cbedd33688623c
#
_entry.id   89254d774703310805cbedd33688623c
#
_cell.length_a   1.000
_cell.length_b   1.000
_cell.length_c   1.000
_cell.angle_alpha   90.00
_cell.angle_beta   90.00
_cell.angle_gamma   90.00
#
_symmetry.space_group_name_H-M   'P 1'
#
loop_
_entity.id
_entity.type
_entity.pdbx_description
1 polymer ?
#
loop_
_entity_poly.entity_id
_entity_poly.type
_entity_poly.pdbx_seq_one_letter_code
_entity_poly.pdbx_strand_id
1 'polypeptide(L)'
;EVDPNEPIRLNKFMANAGICSRREADEFIQAGEVLVNGVAVTELGTKITRNDTVTFRGKVVTLERKIYVLLNKPKDCVTTSDDPQGRLTVMDIVRNACTERIYPVGRLDRNTTGVLLLTNDGDLASKLTHPKFIKKKIYHVWLDRDVSEEDMQRIADGIESVSYTHLRAH
;
A
#
# COMPACT_ATOMS: atom_id res chain seq x y z
N GLU A 1 11.77 -1.56 18.00
CA GLU A 1 12.43 -2.77 17.48
C GLU A 1 11.36 -3.82 17.24
N VAL A 2 11.37 -4.44 16.06
CA VAL A 2 10.48 -5.57 15.76
C VAL A 2 11.22 -6.83 16.25
N ASP A 3 10.56 -7.60 17.12
CA ASP A 3 11.14 -8.87 17.60
C ASP A 3 11.48 -9.76 16.39
N PRO A 4 12.74 -10.16 16.24
CA PRO A 4 13.15 -11.01 15.12
C PRO A 4 12.49 -12.38 15.12
N ASN A 5 11.89 -12.81 16.22
CA ASN A 5 11.20 -14.09 16.35
C ASN A 5 9.67 -13.97 16.27
N GLU A 6 9.12 -12.78 16.03
CA GLU A 6 7.68 -12.62 15.89
C GLU A 6 7.16 -13.41 14.70
N PRO A 7 6.16 -14.31 14.90
CA PRO A 7 5.59 -15.06 13.81
C PRO A 7 4.90 -14.17 12.77
N ILE A 8 5.23 -14.35 11.50
CA ILE A 8 4.64 -13.65 10.38
C ILE A 8 3.65 -14.55 9.63
N ARG A 9 2.55 -14.01 9.13
CA ARG A 9 1.65 -14.76 8.26
C ARG A 9 2.35 -15.15 6.96
N LEU A 10 2.16 -16.39 6.51
CA LEU A 10 2.81 -16.93 5.32
C LEU A 10 2.51 -16.11 4.06
N ASN A 11 1.27 -15.67 3.86
CA ASN A 11 0.92 -14.80 2.72
C ASN A 11 1.63 -13.42 2.77
N LYS A 12 1.80 -12.87 3.97
CA LYS A 12 2.58 -11.62 4.16
C LYS A 12 4.06 -11.85 3.84
N PHE A 13 4.62 -12.99 4.25
CA PHE A 13 6.01 -13.35 3.96
C PHE A 13 6.24 -13.47 2.45
N MET A 14 5.37 -14.17 1.72
CA MET A 14 5.47 -14.31 0.26
C MET A 14 5.36 -12.97 -0.46
N ALA A 15 4.45 -12.09 -0.01
CA ALA A 15 4.31 -10.74 -0.56
C ALA A 15 5.56 -9.87 -0.28
N ASN A 16 6.14 -9.96 0.92
CA ASN A 16 7.36 -9.26 1.28
C ASN A 16 8.61 -9.78 0.53
N ALA A 17 8.54 -11.02 0.03
CA ALA A 17 9.55 -11.61 -0.84
C ALA A 17 9.38 -11.22 -2.33
N GLY A 18 8.39 -10.38 -2.65
CA GLY A 18 8.16 -9.89 -4.02
C GLY A 18 7.56 -10.91 -4.99
N ILE A 19 7.16 -12.09 -4.52
CA ILE A 19 6.66 -13.16 -5.38
C ILE A 19 5.30 -12.82 -5.96
N CYS A 20 4.38 -12.30 -5.12
CA CYS A 20 2.98 -12.09 -5.46
C CYS A 20 2.32 -11.08 -4.49
N SER A 21 1.06 -10.74 -4.72
CA SER A 21 0.23 -10.06 -3.72
C SER A 21 -0.19 -11.01 -2.59
N ARG A 22 -0.69 -10.48 -1.47
CA ARG A 22 -1.21 -11.33 -0.39
C ARG A 22 -2.39 -12.19 -0.82
N ARG A 23 -3.25 -11.69 -1.73
CA ARG A 23 -4.40 -12.45 -2.26
C ARG A 23 -3.95 -13.60 -3.14
N GLU A 24 -3.03 -13.36 -4.06
CA GLU A 24 -2.43 -14.41 -4.88
C GLU A 24 -1.69 -15.43 -4.02
N ALA A 25 -1.00 -15.00 -2.95
CA ALA A 25 -0.36 -15.92 -2.01
C ALA A 25 -1.38 -16.84 -1.33
N ASP A 26 -2.55 -16.32 -0.95
CA ASP A 26 -3.62 -17.15 -0.37
C ASP A 26 -4.11 -18.19 -1.37
N GLU A 27 -4.24 -17.85 -2.65
CA GLU A 27 -4.60 -18.79 -3.73
C GLU A 27 -3.53 -19.89 -3.89
N PHE A 28 -2.25 -19.53 -3.90
CA PHE A 28 -1.15 -20.50 -4.00
C PHE A 28 -1.04 -21.40 -2.78
N ILE A 29 -1.31 -20.86 -1.58
CA ILE A 29 -1.34 -21.66 -0.34
C ILE A 29 -2.48 -22.68 -0.41
N GLN A 30 -3.69 -22.26 -0.77
CA GLN A 30 -4.85 -23.17 -0.89
C GLN A 30 -4.64 -24.23 -1.97
N ALA A 31 -3.93 -23.90 -3.05
CA ALA A 31 -3.59 -24.84 -4.12
C ALA A 31 -2.48 -25.85 -3.72
N GLY A 32 -1.88 -25.70 -2.52
CA GLY A 32 -0.80 -26.59 -2.07
C GLY A 32 0.55 -26.35 -2.74
N GLU A 33 0.74 -25.20 -3.39
CA GLU A 33 1.97 -24.86 -4.10
C GLU A 33 3.08 -24.34 -3.18
N VAL A 34 2.77 -24.07 -1.90
CA VAL A 34 3.69 -23.52 -0.92
C VAL A 34 4.06 -24.57 0.12
N LEU A 35 5.36 -24.81 0.27
CA LEU A 35 5.90 -25.73 1.27
C LEU A 35 6.55 -24.95 2.41
N VAL A 36 6.30 -25.41 3.63
CA VAL A 36 7.00 -24.93 4.84
C VAL A 36 7.75 -26.12 5.42
N ASN A 37 9.06 -26.04 5.52
CA ASN A 37 9.93 -27.13 5.96
C ASN A 37 9.69 -28.44 5.18
N GLY A 38 9.44 -28.32 3.88
CA GLY A 38 9.20 -29.45 2.99
C GLY A 38 7.79 -30.03 3.00
N VAL A 39 6.86 -29.47 3.78
CA VAL A 39 5.47 -29.92 3.89
C VAL A 39 4.53 -28.89 3.27
N ALA A 40 3.62 -29.32 2.40
CA ALA A 40 2.62 -28.44 1.80
C ALA A 40 1.67 -27.88 2.86
N VAL A 41 1.50 -26.57 2.84
CA VAL A 41 0.59 -25.82 3.73
C VAL A 41 -0.57 -25.30 2.89
N THR A 42 -1.80 -25.62 3.29
CA THR A 42 -3.03 -25.21 2.60
C THR A 42 -3.93 -24.32 3.45
N GLU A 43 -3.65 -24.21 4.75
CA GLU A 43 -4.45 -23.44 5.69
C GLU A 43 -4.12 -21.94 5.60
N LEU A 44 -5.16 -21.14 5.35
CA LEU A 44 -5.04 -19.67 5.38
C LEU A 44 -4.79 -19.17 6.81
N GLY A 45 -3.96 -18.15 6.92
CA GLY A 45 -3.58 -17.59 8.22
C GLY A 45 -2.42 -18.31 8.91
N THR A 46 -1.86 -19.38 8.31
CA THR A 46 -0.64 -20.04 8.78
C THR A 46 0.46 -19.00 9.03
N LYS A 47 1.12 -19.13 10.18
CA LYS A 47 2.25 -18.30 10.58
C LYS A 47 3.54 -19.08 10.50
N ILE A 48 4.60 -18.41 10.11
CA ILE A 48 5.97 -18.92 10.06
C ILE A 48 6.88 -18.05 10.91
N THR A 49 8.03 -18.59 11.29
CA THR A 49 9.12 -17.91 11.97
C THR A 49 10.34 -17.79 11.06
N ARG A 50 11.37 -17.08 11.50
CA ARG A 50 12.64 -16.97 10.74
C ARG A 50 13.38 -18.31 10.55
N ASN A 51 13.09 -19.29 11.40
CA ASN A 51 13.72 -20.61 11.33
C ASN A 51 13.03 -21.54 10.31
N ASP A 52 11.86 -21.14 9.83
CA ASP A 52 11.12 -21.93 8.84
C ASP A 52 11.65 -21.63 7.43
N THR A 53 11.82 -22.70 6.64
CA THR A 53 12.16 -22.61 5.22
C THR A 53 10.89 -22.69 4.39
N VAL A 54 10.60 -21.63 3.65
CA VAL A 54 9.47 -21.58 2.72
C VAL A 54 9.95 -21.83 1.31
N THR A 55 9.27 -22.73 0.60
CA THR A 55 9.55 -23.06 -0.79
C THR A 55 8.29 -22.88 -1.63
N PHE A 56 8.43 -22.24 -2.77
CA PHE A 56 7.37 -22.01 -3.75
C PHE A 56 7.84 -22.46 -5.12
N ARG A 57 7.11 -23.39 -5.73
CA ARG A 57 7.45 -23.97 -7.04
C ARG A 57 8.91 -24.43 -7.13
N GLY A 58 9.38 -25.10 -6.09
CA GLY A 58 10.74 -25.65 -6.02
C GLY A 58 11.86 -24.66 -5.72
N LYS A 59 11.54 -23.37 -5.48
CA LYS A 59 12.52 -22.34 -5.14
C LYS A 59 12.34 -21.88 -3.70
N VAL A 60 13.44 -21.71 -2.97
CA VAL A 60 13.42 -21.13 -1.63
C VAL A 60 13.03 -19.66 -1.71
N VAL A 61 12.05 -19.27 -0.89
CA VAL A 61 11.54 -17.89 -0.79
C VAL A 61 12.43 -17.11 0.18
N THR A 62 13.00 -16.02 -0.30
CA THR A 62 13.83 -15.09 0.49
C THR A 62 13.22 -13.71 0.50
N LEU A 63 13.36 -12.98 1.61
CA LEU A 63 12.87 -11.60 1.71
C LEU A 63 13.67 -10.68 0.78
N GLU A 64 12.97 -9.82 0.07
CA GLU A 64 13.59 -8.76 -0.71
C GLU A 64 14.12 -7.63 0.17
N ARG A 65 15.12 -6.93 -0.36
CA ARG A 65 15.56 -5.65 0.21
C ARG A 65 14.42 -4.64 0.17
N LYS A 66 14.26 -3.87 1.25
CA LYS A 66 13.29 -2.78 1.29
C LYS A 66 13.74 -1.62 0.40
N ILE A 67 12.85 -1.20 -0.47
CA ILE A 67 13.05 -0.11 -1.43
C ILE A 67 12.05 1.01 -1.15
N TYR A 68 12.52 2.24 -1.28
CA TYR A 68 11.73 3.44 -1.12
C TYR A 68 11.99 4.36 -2.31
N VAL A 69 10.94 4.69 -3.05
CA VAL A 69 11.00 5.59 -4.21
C VAL A 69 10.07 6.77 -3.95
N LEU A 70 10.60 7.97 -4.07
CA LEU A 70 9.81 9.20 -4.05
C LEU A 70 9.55 9.66 -5.48
N LEU A 71 8.28 9.78 -5.82
CA LEU A 71 7.83 10.31 -7.09
C LEU A 71 7.19 11.69 -6.88
N ASN A 72 7.62 12.69 -7.62
CA ASN A 72 6.82 13.89 -7.82
C ASN A 72 5.79 13.57 -8.90
N LYS A 73 4.59 13.14 -8.49
CA LYS A 73 3.55 12.67 -9.40
C LYS A 73 3.09 13.79 -10.32
N PRO A 74 3.11 13.60 -11.65
CA PRO A 74 2.58 14.57 -12.60
C PRO A 74 1.05 14.55 -12.65
N LYS A 75 0.47 15.53 -13.33
CA LYS A 75 -0.94 15.51 -13.74
C LYS A 75 -1.19 14.39 -14.75
N ASP A 76 -2.46 14.05 -14.91
CA ASP A 76 -2.93 13.04 -15.87
C ASP A 76 -2.33 11.64 -15.69
N CYS A 77 -2.02 11.30 -14.44
CA CYS A 77 -1.44 10.04 -14.05
C CYS A 77 -2.21 9.44 -12.88
N VAL A 78 -2.64 8.18 -12.98
CA VAL A 78 -3.45 7.52 -11.94
C VAL A 78 -2.58 6.78 -10.94
N THR A 79 -2.97 6.85 -9.66
CA THR A 79 -2.28 6.14 -8.57
C THR A 79 -2.90 4.76 -8.38
N THR A 80 -2.44 3.81 -9.19
CA THR A 80 -2.83 2.39 -9.11
C THR A 80 -1.68 1.50 -9.51
N SER A 81 -1.70 0.26 -9.04
CA SER A 81 -0.76 -0.79 -9.47
C SER A 81 -1.23 -1.48 -10.76
N ASP A 82 -2.51 -1.38 -11.08
CA ASP A 82 -3.12 -1.96 -12.27
C ASP A 82 -4.29 -1.07 -12.70
N ASP A 83 -4.38 -0.76 -13.99
CA ASP A 83 -5.44 0.07 -14.55
C ASP A 83 -6.14 -0.63 -15.72
N PRO A 84 -7.38 -1.12 -15.53
CA PRO A 84 -8.14 -1.78 -16.57
C PRO A 84 -8.44 -0.89 -17.80
N GLN A 85 -8.34 0.44 -17.64
CA GLN A 85 -8.60 1.41 -18.71
C GLN A 85 -7.34 1.79 -19.50
N GLY A 86 -6.18 1.24 -19.15
CA GLY A 86 -4.93 1.47 -19.87
C GLY A 86 -4.41 2.92 -19.80
N ARG A 87 -4.78 3.68 -18.77
CA ARG A 87 -4.28 5.04 -18.55
C ARG A 87 -2.85 5.01 -18.01
N LEU A 88 -2.12 6.12 -18.17
CA LEU A 88 -0.80 6.26 -17.56
C LEU A 88 -0.89 6.13 -16.04
N THR A 89 -0.10 5.23 -15.47
CA THR A 89 -0.06 4.98 -14.03
C THR A 89 1.26 5.46 -13.42
N VAL A 90 1.27 5.65 -12.09
CA VAL A 90 2.52 5.93 -11.36
C VAL A 90 3.53 4.79 -11.51
N MET A 91 3.07 3.54 -11.70
CA MET A 91 3.94 2.38 -11.90
C MET A 91 4.67 2.44 -13.25
N ASP A 92 4.02 2.97 -14.30
CA ASP A 92 4.67 3.17 -15.61
C ASP A 92 5.84 4.15 -15.51
N ILE A 93 5.68 5.21 -14.70
CA ILE A 93 6.71 6.22 -14.51
C ILE A 93 7.91 5.66 -13.74
N VAL A 94 7.68 4.88 -12.68
CA VAL A 94 8.75 4.38 -11.79
C VAL A 94 9.29 3.01 -12.18
N ARG A 95 8.83 2.39 -13.26
CA ARG A 95 9.19 1.01 -13.64
C ARG A 95 10.69 0.74 -13.75
N ASN A 96 11.49 1.77 -14.06
CA ASN A 96 12.93 1.67 -14.19
C ASN A 96 13.71 2.09 -12.92
N ALA A 97 13.00 2.44 -11.83
CA ALA A 97 13.63 2.91 -10.60
C ALA A 97 14.24 1.76 -9.78
N CYS A 98 13.67 0.58 -9.85
CA CYS A 98 14.15 -0.63 -9.18
C CYS A 98 13.59 -1.88 -9.87
N THR A 99 14.14 -3.05 -9.51
CA THR A 99 13.67 -4.36 -9.98
C THR A 99 12.66 -5.00 -9.04
N GLU A 100 12.66 -4.55 -7.78
CA GLU A 100 11.76 -5.04 -6.73
C GLU A 100 10.32 -4.58 -6.99
N ARG A 101 9.35 -5.36 -6.52
CA ARG A 101 7.94 -5.04 -6.62
C ARG A 101 7.55 -3.99 -5.60
N ILE A 102 7.45 -2.74 -6.02
CA ILE A 102 6.99 -1.62 -5.19
C ILE A 102 5.53 -1.27 -5.51
N TYR A 103 4.87 -0.56 -4.59
CA TYR A 103 3.51 -0.07 -4.74
C TYR A 103 3.34 1.29 -4.05
N PRO A 104 2.38 2.11 -4.49
CA PRO A 104 2.17 3.44 -3.93
C PRO A 104 1.63 3.37 -2.49
N VAL A 105 2.12 4.27 -1.64
CA VAL A 105 1.67 4.47 -0.26
C VAL A 105 0.62 5.59 -0.25
N GLY A 106 -0.64 5.22 -0.14
CA GLY A 106 -1.75 6.13 -0.34
C GLY A 106 -2.01 6.43 -1.82
N ARG A 107 -2.82 7.43 -2.08
CA ARG A 107 -3.20 7.83 -3.44
C ARG A 107 -3.31 9.34 -3.56
N LEU A 108 -2.92 9.84 -4.72
CA LEU A 108 -3.24 11.18 -5.21
C LEU A 108 -4.17 11.03 -6.42
N ASP A 109 -5.11 11.93 -6.57
CA ASP A 109 -6.03 11.93 -7.70
C ASP A 109 -5.30 12.12 -9.02
N ARG A 110 -5.94 11.76 -10.14
CA ARG A 110 -5.34 11.80 -11.49
C ARG A 110 -4.66 13.13 -11.80
N ASN A 111 -5.34 14.24 -11.50
CA ASN A 111 -4.85 15.60 -11.79
C ASN A 111 -4.13 16.27 -10.62
N THR A 112 -4.00 15.58 -9.47
CA THR A 112 -3.23 16.07 -8.33
C THR A 112 -1.75 15.78 -8.53
N THR A 113 -0.93 16.79 -8.34
CA THR A 113 0.53 16.68 -8.38
C THR A 113 1.11 16.63 -6.97
N GLY A 114 2.32 16.15 -6.81
CA GLY A 114 3.05 16.21 -5.55
C GLY A 114 3.73 14.90 -5.18
N VAL A 115 4.28 14.86 -3.98
CA VAL A 115 5.10 13.75 -3.49
C VAL A 115 4.24 12.53 -3.22
N LEU A 116 4.62 11.41 -3.85
CA LEU A 116 4.06 10.08 -3.63
C LEU A 116 5.20 9.13 -3.28
N LEU A 117 5.09 8.45 -2.15
CA LEU A 117 6.00 7.38 -1.76
C LEU A 117 5.54 6.06 -2.36
N LEU A 118 6.48 5.32 -2.97
CA LEU A 118 6.27 3.93 -3.39
C LEU A 118 7.30 3.04 -2.68
N THR A 119 6.88 1.87 -2.23
CA THR A 119 7.74 0.96 -1.48
C THR A 119 7.23 -0.48 -1.50
N ASN A 120 8.10 -1.44 -1.21
CA ASN A 120 7.73 -2.81 -0.85
C ASN A 120 7.66 -3.03 0.68
N ASP A 121 7.88 -1.99 1.50
CA ASP A 121 7.74 -2.05 2.96
C ASP A 121 6.27 -1.89 3.38
N GLY A 122 5.55 -3.02 3.43
CA GLY A 122 4.14 -3.03 3.81
C GLY A 122 3.84 -2.58 5.25
N ASP A 123 4.80 -2.72 6.15
CA ASP A 123 4.64 -2.30 7.54
C ASP A 123 4.71 -0.77 7.65
N LEU A 124 5.66 -0.14 6.95
CA LEU A 124 5.73 1.31 6.85
C LEU A 124 4.49 1.86 6.14
N ALA A 125 4.12 1.29 4.99
CA ALA A 125 2.93 1.71 4.24
C ALA A 125 1.66 1.67 5.12
N SER A 126 1.48 0.59 5.88
CA SER A 126 0.37 0.46 6.82
C SER A 126 0.41 1.52 7.93
N LYS A 127 1.58 1.78 8.53
CA LYS A 127 1.72 2.82 9.56
C LYS A 127 1.39 4.22 9.05
N LEU A 128 1.65 4.49 7.78
CA LEU A 128 1.38 5.81 7.16
C LEU A 128 -0.07 5.99 6.71
N THR A 129 -0.76 4.92 6.31
CA THR A 129 -2.07 5.02 5.64
C THR A 129 -3.25 4.45 6.40
N HIS A 130 -3.01 3.49 7.32
CA HIS A 130 -4.11 2.81 7.99
C HIS A 130 -4.77 3.69 9.05
N PRO A 131 -6.12 3.78 9.09
CA PRO A 131 -6.87 4.68 9.99
C PRO A 131 -6.55 4.50 11.47
N LYS A 132 -6.23 3.28 11.92
CA LYS A 132 -5.89 3.00 13.33
C LYS A 132 -4.69 3.81 13.88
N PHE A 133 -3.82 4.33 13.00
CA PHE A 133 -2.66 5.12 13.40
C PHE A 133 -2.95 6.62 13.49
N ILE A 134 -4.18 7.05 13.25
CA ILE A 134 -4.70 8.43 13.43
C ILE A 134 -3.69 9.48 12.93
N LYS A 135 -3.38 9.46 11.63
CA LYS A 135 -2.47 10.44 11.05
C LYS A 135 -3.22 11.74 10.76
N LYS A 136 -2.83 12.82 11.43
CA LYS A 136 -3.38 14.15 11.17
C LYS A 136 -3.02 14.58 9.75
N LYS A 137 -4.03 15.05 9.00
CA LYS A 137 -3.86 15.66 7.68
C LYS A 137 -4.14 17.15 7.80
N ILE A 138 -3.24 17.96 7.29
CA ILE A 138 -3.38 19.42 7.28
C ILE A 138 -3.52 19.84 5.82
N TYR A 139 -4.58 20.60 5.53
CA TYR A 139 -4.83 21.18 4.23
C TYR A 139 -4.64 22.67 4.31
N HIS A 140 -3.75 23.22 3.47
CA HIS A 140 -3.63 24.66 3.23
C HIS A 140 -4.39 24.97 1.95
N VAL A 141 -5.41 25.79 2.04
CA VAL A 141 -6.33 26.05 0.93
C VAL A 141 -6.29 27.55 0.59
N TRP A 142 -6.13 27.86 -0.69
CA TRP A 142 -6.31 29.18 -1.24
C TRP A 142 -7.69 29.26 -1.87
N LEU A 143 -8.46 30.28 -1.51
CA LEU A 143 -9.80 30.48 -2.00
C LEU A 143 -9.85 31.70 -2.95
N ASP A 144 -10.83 31.72 -3.81
CA ASP A 144 -11.07 32.83 -4.78
C ASP A 144 -11.71 34.06 -4.14
N ARG A 145 -12.20 33.90 -2.89
CA ARG A 145 -12.81 34.96 -2.08
C ARG A 145 -12.62 34.70 -0.59
N ASP A 146 -12.81 35.74 0.21
CA ASP A 146 -12.79 35.64 1.66
C ASP A 146 -13.92 34.75 2.16
N VAL A 147 -13.64 33.99 3.23
CA VAL A 147 -14.60 33.10 3.90
C VAL A 147 -15.14 33.79 5.14
N SER A 148 -16.46 33.82 5.30
CA SER A 148 -17.09 34.30 6.52
C SER A 148 -16.85 33.35 7.71
N GLU A 149 -16.92 33.86 8.93
CA GLU A 149 -16.83 33.01 10.13
C GLU A 149 -17.94 31.95 10.16
N GLU A 150 -19.13 32.29 9.68
CA GLU A 150 -20.23 31.35 9.56
C GLU A 150 -19.92 30.20 8.61
N ASP A 151 -19.35 30.46 7.43
CA ASP A 151 -18.97 29.42 6.49
C ASP A 151 -17.81 28.58 7.02
N MET A 152 -16.84 29.16 7.73
CA MET A 152 -15.79 28.40 8.40
C MET A 152 -16.37 27.45 9.45
N GLN A 153 -17.34 27.90 10.24
CA GLN A 153 -18.00 27.03 11.21
C GLN A 153 -18.77 25.90 10.52
N ARG A 154 -19.50 26.18 9.44
CA ARG A 154 -20.18 25.14 8.65
C ARG A 154 -19.23 24.10 8.08
N ILE A 155 -18.04 24.51 7.61
CA ILE A 155 -17.01 23.57 7.15
C ILE A 155 -16.50 22.73 8.31
N ALA A 156 -16.27 23.32 9.49
CA ALA A 156 -15.81 22.60 10.67
C ALA A 156 -16.84 21.57 11.17
N ASP A 157 -18.12 21.89 11.12
CA ASP A 157 -19.23 21.01 11.52
C ASP A 157 -19.46 19.88 10.49
N GLY A 158 -19.00 20.06 9.28
CA GLY A 158 -19.10 19.13 8.16
C GLY A 158 -20.11 19.57 7.12
N ILE A 159 -19.71 19.48 5.86
CA ILE A 159 -20.53 19.80 4.69
C ILE A 159 -20.77 18.55 3.86
N GLU A 160 -21.95 18.47 3.23
CA GLU A 160 -22.23 17.47 2.22
C GLU A 160 -21.60 17.89 0.88
N SER A 161 -20.76 17.03 0.34
CA SER A 161 -20.24 17.20 -1.01
C SER A 161 -21.18 16.60 -2.03
N VAL A 162 -21.31 17.24 -3.21
CA VAL A 162 -22.09 16.75 -4.34
C VAL A 162 -21.65 15.33 -4.81
N SER A 163 -20.45 14.88 -4.41
CA SER A 163 -19.89 13.57 -4.74
C SER A 163 -19.95 12.53 -3.61
N TYR A 164 -20.88 12.65 -2.67
CA TYR A 164 -21.08 11.72 -1.54
C TYR A 164 -19.95 11.64 -0.52
N THR A 165 -19.08 12.62 -0.45
CA THR A 165 -18.00 12.66 0.55
C THR A 165 -18.34 13.69 1.63
N HIS A 166 -18.47 13.26 2.89
CA HIS A 166 -18.54 14.18 4.01
C HIS A 166 -17.15 14.74 4.30
N LEU A 167 -16.99 16.05 4.16
CA LEU A 167 -15.79 16.77 4.58
C LEU A 167 -16.02 17.35 5.97
N ARG A 168 -15.19 17.00 6.94
CA ARG A 168 -15.11 17.64 8.25
C ARG A 168 -13.70 18.19 8.44
N ALA A 169 -13.62 19.46 8.81
CA ALA A 169 -12.38 20.03 9.35
C ALA A 169 -12.27 19.64 10.83
N HIS A 170 -11.11 19.11 11.23
CA HIS A 170 -10.77 18.81 12.62
C HIS A 170 -9.65 19.72 13.07
#